data_d47bcad978a33808b2f9f1f8fb08f045
#
_entry.id   d47bcad978a33808b2f9f1f8fb08f045
#
_cell.length_a   1.000
_cell.length_b   1.000
_cell.length_c   1.000
_cell.angle_alpha   90.00
_cell.angle_beta   90.00
_cell.angle_gamma   90.00
#
_symmetry.space_group_name_H-M   'P 1'
#
loop_
_entity.id
_entity.type
_entity.pdbx_description
1 polymer ?
#
loop_
_entity_poly.entity_id
_entity_poly.type
_entity_poly.pdbx_seq_one_letter_code
_entity_poly.pdbx_strand_id
1 'polypeptide(L)'
;MVLGSCLCNAVQFKVTGDFKRIVNCHCNLCRKMNGAAFSTYVAVLQTDFELVTGDLSFFDVTENARKHFCGECGTPIFNSNPKYEGLTILHLGCLDLDLLGELKPDVNIYDESKVSWLESISGLPTFDKAIG
;
A
#
# COMPACT_ATOMS: atom_id res chain seq x y z
N MET A 1 2.72 -11.71 -14.04
CA MET A 1 3.75 -10.92 -13.35
C MET A 1 3.31 -9.47 -13.26
N VAL A 2 3.47 -8.88 -12.09
CA VAL A 2 3.08 -7.50 -11.81
C VAL A 2 4.32 -6.71 -11.46
N LEU A 3 4.47 -5.52 -12.03
CA LEU A 3 5.58 -4.62 -11.75
C LEU A 3 5.12 -3.46 -10.86
N GLY A 4 6.06 -2.93 -10.11
CA GLY A 4 5.83 -1.74 -9.29
C GLY A 4 7.12 -0.96 -9.10
N SER A 5 6.97 0.27 -8.63
CA SER A 5 8.10 1.16 -8.40
C SER A 5 7.73 2.29 -7.44
N CYS A 6 8.76 2.96 -6.92
CA CYS A 6 8.57 4.22 -6.23
C CYS A 6 8.41 5.37 -7.25
N LEU A 7 8.02 6.54 -6.77
CA LEU A 7 7.78 7.70 -7.63
C LEU A 7 9.03 8.12 -8.41
N CYS A 8 10.21 8.13 -7.76
CA CYS A 8 11.46 8.53 -8.42
C CYS A 8 12.10 7.41 -9.25
N ASN A 9 11.51 6.24 -9.24
CA ASN A 9 11.95 5.06 -9.99
C ASN A 9 13.27 4.43 -9.53
N ALA A 10 13.84 4.91 -8.43
CA ALA A 10 15.05 4.30 -7.86
C ALA A 10 14.80 2.88 -7.35
N VAL A 11 13.59 2.64 -6.84
CA VAL A 11 13.16 1.32 -6.36
C VAL A 11 12.20 0.73 -7.37
N GLN A 12 12.52 -0.48 -7.84
CA GLN A 12 11.67 -1.24 -8.75
C GLN A 12 11.55 -2.67 -8.25
N PHE A 13 10.38 -3.24 -8.36
CA PHE A 13 10.14 -4.60 -7.90
C PHE A 13 9.18 -5.33 -8.84
N LYS A 14 9.12 -6.64 -8.69
CA LYS A 14 8.15 -7.48 -9.40
C LYS A 14 7.52 -8.48 -8.46
N VAL A 15 6.29 -8.86 -8.78
CA VAL A 15 5.54 -9.89 -8.07
C VAL A 15 5.13 -10.95 -9.08
N THR A 16 5.46 -12.19 -8.79
CA THR A 16 4.99 -13.36 -9.53
C THR A 16 3.93 -14.07 -8.69
N GLY A 17 3.03 -14.80 -9.29
CA GLY A 17 1.97 -15.49 -8.55
C GLY A 17 0.79 -14.58 -8.18
N ASP A 18 -0.12 -15.13 -7.38
CA ASP A 18 -1.40 -14.51 -7.09
C ASP A 18 -1.35 -13.58 -5.88
N PHE A 19 -2.19 -12.56 -5.90
CA PHE A 19 -2.45 -11.75 -4.70
C PHE A 19 -3.32 -12.57 -3.75
N LYS A 20 -2.89 -12.65 -2.50
CA LYS A 20 -3.57 -13.46 -1.50
C LYS A 20 -4.77 -12.73 -0.90
N ARG A 21 -4.65 -11.42 -0.72
CA ARG A 21 -5.73 -10.59 -0.18
C ARG A 21 -5.44 -9.12 -0.47
N ILE A 22 -6.51 -8.36 -0.70
CA ILE A 22 -6.44 -6.90 -0.82
C ILE A 22 -7.30 -6.30 0.28
N VAL A 23 -6.70 -5.46 1.12
CA VAL A 23 -7.28 -5.02 2.38
C VAL A 23 -7.28 -3.50 2.46
N ASN A 24 -8.42 -2.91 2.81
CA ASN A 24 -8.48 -1.53 3.25
C ASN A 24 -8.31 -1.49 4.76
N CYS A 25 -7.27 -0.84 5.24
CA CYS A 25 -6.99 -0.71 6.66
C CYS A 25 -7.32 0.70 7.13
N HIS A 26 -8.29 0.80 8.05
CA HIS A 26 -8.78 2.08 8.56
C HIS A 26 -8.18 2.43 9.93
N CYS A 27 -7.16 1.73 10.39
CA CYS A 27 -6.60 1.99 11.70
C CYS A 27 -5.90 3.36 11.77
N ASN A 28 -5.89 3.94 12.96
CA ASN A 28 -5.27 5.25 13.21
C ASN A 28 -3.77 5.24 12.88
N LEU A 29 -3.11 4.13 13.14
CA LEU A 29 -1.69 3.97 12.88
C LEU A 29 -1.37 4.04 11.38
N CYS A 30 -2.11 3.29 10.55
CA CYS A 30 -1.93 3.30 9.10
C CYS A 30 -2.26 4.68 8.52
N ARG A 31 -3.30 5.32 9.04
CA ARG A 31 -3.69 6.66 8.60
C ARG A 31 -2.57 7.67 8.85
N LYS A 32 -1.99 7.64 10.03
CA LYS A 32 -0.91 8.55 10.39
C LYS A 32 0.38 8.22 9.64
N MET A 33 0.72 6.94 9.59
CA MET A 33 1.95 6.46 8.96
C MET A 33 2.01 6.80 7.46
N ASN A 34 0.90 6.72 6.78
CA ASN A 34 0.82 6.89 5.32
C ASN A 34 0.22 8.24 4.90
N GLY A 35 -0.26 9.03 5.85
CA GLY A 35 -0.83 10.35 5.54
C GLY A 35 -2.09 10.30 4.67
N ALA A 36 -2.94 9.29 4.86
CA ALA A 36 -4.13 9.06 4.06
C ALA A 36 -5.32 8.70 4.94
N ALA A 37 -6.54 8.86 4.42
CA ALA A 37 -7.75 8.54 5.16
C ALA A 37 -7.81 7.06 5.57
N PHE A 38 -7.30 6.19 4.74
CA PHE A 38 -7.09 4.76 4.98
C PHE A 38 -5.98 4.27 4.04
N SER A 39 -5.48 3.07 4.29
CA SER A 39 -4.43 2.47 3.46
C SER A 39 -4.94 1.19 2.82
N THR A 40 -4.61 0.97 1.56
CA THR A 40 -4.95 -0.26 0.85
C THR A 40 -3.67 -1.07 0.66
N TYR A 41 -3.71 -2.30 1.15
CA TYR A 41 -2.58 -3.21 1.10
C TYR A 41 -2.89 -4.43 0.24
N VAL A 42 -1.86 -4.95 -0.42
CA VAL A 42 -1.94 -6.17 -1.21
C VAL A 42 -0.99 -7.19 -0.58
N ALA A 43 -1.54 -8.27 -0.04
CA ALA A 43 -0.75 -9.34 0.54
C ALA A 43 -0.30 -10.31 -0.55
N VAL A 44 1.00 -10.54 -0.64
CA VAL A 44 1.59 -11.52 -1.56
C VAL A 44 2.53 -12.44 -0.79
N LEU A 45 2.82 -13.61 -1.33
CA LEU A 45 3.83 -14.46 -0.73
C LEU A 45 5.19 -13.78 -0.81
N GLN A 46 5.96 -13.86 0.25
CA GLN A 46 7.30 -13.29 0.30
C GLN A 46 8.19 -13.86 -0.80
N THR A 47 8.01 -15.14 -1.12
CA THR A 47 8.73 -15.81 -2.19
C THR A 47 8.35 -15.34 -3.60
N ASP A 48 7.21 -14.68 -3.73
CA ASP A 48 6.73 -14.13 -5.00
C ASP A 48 7.16 -12.68 -5.22
N PHE A 49 7.71 -12.03 -4.21
CA PHE A 49 8.17 -10.65 -4.27
C PHE A 49 9.68 -10.60 -4.52
N GLU A 50 10.09 -9.79 -5.49
CA GLU A 50 11.52 -9.58 -5.78
C GLU A 50 11.81 -8.09 -5.98
N LEU A 51 12.75 -7.57 -5.19
CA LEU A 51 13.29 -6.23 -5.39
C LEU A 51 14.29 -6.29 -6.56
N VAL A 52 13.98 -5.59 -7.64
CA VAL A 52 14.77 -5.63 -8.87
C VAL A 52 15.91 -4.62 -8.83
N THR A 53 15.61 -3.38 -8.43
CA THR A 53 16.61 -2.32 -8.30
C THR A 53 16.35 -1.50 -7.05
N GLY A 54 17.41 -0.89 -6.54
CA GLY A 54 17.37 0.06 -5.45
C GLY A 54 17.45 -0.57 -4.07
N ASP A 55 17.57 0.29 -3.09
CA ASP A 55 17.61 -0.06 -1.68
C ASP A 55 16.43 0.57 -0.96
N LEU A 56 15.92 -0.12 0.05
CA LEU A 56 14.81 0.36 0.84
C LEU A 56 15.32 0.87 2.19
N SER A 57 14.78 2.01 2.61
CA SER A 57 14.87 2.48 3.99
C SER A 57 13.71 1.88 4.77
N PHE A 58 13.80 1.91 6.09
CA PHE A 58 12.72 1.40 6.91
C PHE A 58 12.53 2.23 8.18
N PHE A 59 11.34 2.11 8.72
CA PHE A 59 10.99 2.69 10.02
C PHE A 59 10.19 1.66 10.81
N ASP A 60 10.59 1.44 12.06
CA ASP A 60 9.86 0.54 12.96
C ASP A 60 8.65 1.29 13.51
N VAL A 61 7.48 0.96 12.98
CA VAL A 61 6.22 1.62 13.31
C VAL A 61 5.76 1.22 14.71
N THR A 62 5.91 -0.07 15.01
CA THR A 62 5.70 -0.64 16.33
C THR A 62 6.83 -1.63 16.60
N GLU A 63 6.78 -2.27 17.77
CA GLU A 63 7.73 -3.34 18.11
C GLU A 63 7.82 -4.42 17.03
N ASN A 64 6.69 -4.72 16.36
CA ASN A 64 6.60 -5.83 15.42
C ASN A 64 6.42 -5.37 13.96
N ALA A 65 5.90 -4.18 13.72
CA ALA A 65 5.57 -3.71 12.39
C ALA A 65 6.64 -2.77 11.85
N ARG A 66 7.08 -3.02 10.63
CA ARG A 66 8.10 -2.23 9.96
C ARG A 66 7.59 -1.76 8.60
N LYS A 67 7.74 -0.46 8.32
CA LYS A 67 7.43 0.13 7.04
C LYS A 67 8.71 0.26 6.21
N HIS A 68 8.68 -0.27 4.98
CA HIS A 68 9.79 -0.15 4.03
C HIS A 68 9.41 0.83 2.93
N PHE A 69 10.30 1.75 2.62
CA PHE A 69 10.02 2.84 1.68
C PHE A 69 11.27 3.25 0.93
N CYS A 70 11.11 3.98 -0.18
CA CYS A 70 12.24 4.55 -0.90
C CYS A 70 12.89 5.64 -0.07
N GLY A 71 14.19 5.52 0.19
CA GLY A 71 14.92 6.52 0.98
C GLY A 71 15.10 7.86 0.27
N GLU A 72 14.91 7.91 -1.05
CA GLU A 72 15.08 9.14 -1.83
C GLU A 72 13.78 9.92 -1.99
N CYS A 73 12.69 9.25 -2.35
CA CYS A 73 11.41 9.95 -2.58
C CYS A 73 10.34 9.67 -1.54
N GLY A 74 10.59 8.73 -0.62
CA GLY A 74 9.66 8.44 0.46
C GLY A 74 8.47 7.56 0.09
N THR A 75 8.35 7.09 -1.14
CA THR A 75 7.21 6.24 -1.54
C THR A 75 7.18 4.96 -0.70
N PRO A 76 6.06 4.67 -0.01
CA PRO A 76 5.91 3.41 0.70
C PRO A 76 5.88 2.23 -0.26
N ILE A 77 6.60 1.16 0.05
CA ILE A 77 6.63 -0.03 -0.79
C ILE A 77 5.89 -1.18 -0.12
N PHE A 78 6.34 -1.61 1.06
CA PHE A 78 5.65 -2.68 1.77
C PHE A 78 5.86 -2.58 3.28
N ASN A 79 4.98 -3.27 4.01
CA ASN A 79 5.11 -3.46 5.44
C ASN A 79 5.45 -4.90 5.73
N SER A 80 6.25 -5.13 6.76
CA SER A 80 6.54 -6.47 7.28
C SER A 80 6.13 -6.55 8.75
N ASN A 81 5.67 -7.73 9.15
CA ASN A 81 5.25 -7.99 10.52
C ASN A 81 5.34 -9.51 10.76
N PRO A 82 6.01 -9.98 11.84
CA PRO A 82 6.07 -11.41 12.14
C PRO A 82 4.72 -12.09 12.28
N LYS A 83 3.67 -11.34 12.64
CA LYS A 83 2.30 -11.85 12.70
C LYS A 83 1.82 -12.38 11.34
N TYR A 84 2.35 -11.85 10.26
CA TYR A 84 2.00 -12.24 8.89
C TYR A 84 3.20 -12.93 8.23
N GLU A 85 3.72 -13.93 8.92
CA GLU A 85 4.88 -14.68 8.46
C GLU A 85 4.68 -15.22 7.05
N GLY A 86 5.70 -15.09 6.22
CA GLY A 86 5.68 -15.55 4.83
C GLY A 86 4.98 -14.60 3.86
N LEU A 87 4.43 -13.49 4.34
CA LEU A 87 3.75 -12.51 3.49
C LEU A 87 4.54 -11.20 3.40
N THR A 88 4.48 -10.58 2.23
CA THR A 88 4.88 -9.20 2.00
C THR A 88 3.61 -8.38 1.81
N ILE A 89 3.46 -7.33 2.59
CA ILE A 89 2.25 -6.50 2.59
C ILE A 89 2.52 -5.24 1.79
N LEU A 90 2.24 -5.29 0.50
CA LEU A 90 2.51 -4.19 -0.44
C LEU A 90 1.51 -3.05 -0.25
N HIS A 91 2.00 -1.83 -0.42
CA HIS A 91 1.12 -0.66 -0.56
C HIS A 91 0.59 -0.63 -1.98
N LEU A 92 -0.72 -0.59 -2.14
CA LEU A 92 -1.36 -0.67 -3.46
C LEU A 92 -0.86 0.40 -4.42
N GLY A 93 -0.63 1.62 -3.93
CA GLY A 93 -0.25 2.75 -4.76
C GLY A 93 1.11 2.64 -5.45
N CYS A 94 1.98 1.72 -5.01
CA CYS A 94 3.27 1.52 -5.67
C CYS A 94 3.25 0.47 -6.79
N LEU A 95 2.11 -0.17 -7.03
CA LEU A 95 1.92 -1.05 -8.19
C LEU A 95 1.69 -0.21 -9.46
N ASP A 96 2.00 -0.79 -10.60
CA ASP A 96 1.79 -0.11 -11.88
C ASP A 96 0.33 0.28 -12.08
N LEU A 97 0.13 1.48 -12.64
CA LEU A 97 -1.20 2.09 -12.79
C LEU A 97 -2.17 1.27 -13.65
N ASP A 98 -1.65 0.49 -14.59
CA ASP A 98 -2.45 -0.35 -15.49
C ASP A 98 -3.35 -1.33 -14.74
N LEU A 99 -2.93 -1.73 -13.54
CA LEU A 99 -3.62 -2.73 -12.75
C LEU A 99 -4.57 -2.13 -11.72
N LEU A 100 -4.40 -0.87 -11.36
CA LEU A 100 -5.17 -0.26 -10.27
C LEU A 100 -6.67 -0.25 -10.56
N GLY A 101 -7.08 -0.11 -11.82
CA GLY A 101 -8.47 -0.14 -12.21
C GLY A 101 -9.14 -1.51 -12.09
N GLU A 102 -8.35 -2.58 -12.06
CA GLU A 102 -8.85 -3.96 -12.00
C GLU A 102 -8.81 -4.54 -10.58
N LEU A 103 -8.02 -3.94 -9.69
CA LEU A 103 -7.87 -4.41 -8.32
C LEU A 103 -8.99 -3.89 -7.45
N LYS A 104 -9.63 -4.81 -6.74
CA LYS A 104 -10.69 -4.47 -5.79
C LYS A 104 -10.36 -5.02 -4.42
N PRO A 105 -10.53 -4.22 -3.37
CA PRO A 105 -10.38 -4.73 -2.01
C PRO A 105 -11.35 -5.86 -1.70
N ASP A 106 -10.86 -6.84 -0.93
CA ASP A 106 -11.66 -7.96 -0.46
C ASP A 106 -12.39 -7.65 0.84
N VAL A 107 -11.72 -6.89 1.73
CA VAL A 107 -12.20 -6.64 3.09
C VAL A 107 -11.78 -5.26 3.58
N ASN A 108 -12.53 -4.76 4.55
CA ASN A 108 -12.15 -3.61 5.37
C ASN A 108 -11.78 -4.12 6.76
N ILE A 109 -10.67 -3.65 7.32
CA ILE A 109 -10.28 -3.96 8.69
C ILE A 109 -10.16 -2.68 9.50
N TYR A 110 -10.29 -2.79 10.82
CA TYR A 110 -10.32 -1.66 11.75
C TYR A 110 -11.40 -0.64 11.38
N ASP A 111 -12.55 -1.13 10.98
CA ASP A 111 -13.68 -0.31 10.55
C ASP A 111 -14.16 0.65 11.64
N GLU A 112 -13.99 0.28 12.92
CA GLU A 112 -14.32 1.14 14.06
C GLU A 112 -13.59 2.48 14.04
N SER A 113 -12.42 2.55 13.41
CA SER A 113 -11.60 3.77 13.32
C SER A 113 -11.76 4.53 12.00
N LYS A 114 -12.66 4.06 11.14
CA LYS A 114 -12.94 4.65 9.84
C LYS A 114 -13.35 6.12 9.95
N VAL A 115 -12.86 6.97 9.03
CA VAL A 115 -13.29 8.36 8.97
C VAL A 115 -14.78 8.44 8.61
N SER A 116 -15.50 9.37 9.24
CA SER A 116 -16.97 9.41 9.15
C SER A 116 -17.51 9.81 7.78
N TRP A 117 -16.70 10.47 6.96
CA TRP A 117 -17.13 11.03 5.68
C TRP A 117 -16.83 10.13 4.48
N LEU A 118 -16.26 8.94 4.70
CA LEU A 118 -15.79 8.08 3.61
C LEU A 118 -16.89 7.71 2.61
N GLU A 119 -18.09 7.40 3.11
CA GLU A 119 -19.20 6.97 2.27
C GLU A 119 -19.83 8.10 1.44
N SER A 120 -19.53 9.35 1.79
CA SER A 120 -20.07 10.51 1.07
C SER A 120 -19.14 11.08 0.00
N ILE A 121 -17.99 10.44 -0.25
CA ILE A 121 -17.00 10.94 -1.22
C ILE A 121 -17.62 11.12 -2.61
N SER A 122 -18.43 10.16 -3.05
CA SER A 122 -19.01 10.19 -4.40
C SER A 122 -19.98 11.34 -4.62
N GLY A 123 -20.49 11.95 -3.55
CA GLY A 123 -21.43 13.09 -3.64
C GLY A 123 -20.74 14.45 -3.64
N LEU A 124 -19.42 14.50 -3.56
CA LEU A 124 -18.67 15.76 -3.55
C LEU A 124 -18.54 16.33 -4.98
N PRO A 125 -18.42 17.68 -5.11
CA PRO A 125 -18.05 18.27 -6.39
C PRO A 125 -16.77 17.61 -6.91
N THR A 126 -16.82 17.16 -8.17
CA THR A 126 -15.74 16.34 -8.75
C THR A 126 -15.16 16.98 -10.00
N PHE A 127 -13.86 17.04 -10.08
CA PHE A 127 -13.11 17.62 -11.20
C PHE A 127 -12.25 16.54 -11.83
N ASP A 128 -12.17 16.51 -13.16
CA ASP A 128 -11.34 15.52 -13.88
C ASP A 128 -9.85 15.67 -13.54
N LYS A 129 -9.42 16.88 -13.29
CA LYS A 129 -8.03 17.22 -12.94
C LYS A 129 -8.06 18.08 -11.69
N ALA A 130 -7.09 18.93 -11.52
CA ALA A 130 -7.03 19.83 -10.38
C ALA A 130 -8.17 20.86 -10.39
N ILE A 131 -8.40 21.49 -9.23
CA ILE A 131 -9.33 22.62 -9.12
C ILE A 131 -8.76 23.82 -9.91
N GLY A 132 -9.60 24.43 -10.69
CA GLY A 132 -9.22 25.60 -11.51
C GLY A 132 -8.89 25.25 -12.93
#